data_7912bb1dafbac42812858912a2c6ecca
#
_entry.id   7912bb1dafbac42812858912a2c6ecca
#
_cell.length_a   1.000
_cell.length_b   1.000
_cell.length_c   1.000
_cell.angle_alpha   90.00
_cell.angle_beta   90.00
_cell.angle_gamma   90.00
#
_symmetry.space_group_name_H-M   'P 1'
#
loop_
_entity.id
_entity.type
_entity.pdbx_description
1 polymer ?
#
loop_
_entity_poly.entity_id
_entity_poly.type
_entity_poly.pdbx_seq_one_letter_code
_entity_poly.pdbx_strand_id
1 'polypeptide(L)'
;MTVATYHHGNLANAVVEAGLRRVRQRGLDAISGRELAGSVGVTPAAIYRHFADKASLRAAISQAAREQLARAISLPRPRATNKQGAAERFRQIGLAYVEFALNEPLLYAAAFEICEPPRPDNPSAWEVLTEALDDLVRSGAMPASRRPGAEMVAWCAVHGVSNLITAPMAGVPVKQRAAVIQQVLDGVKRSLQITP
;
A
#
# COMPACT_ATOMS: atom_id res chain seq x y z
N MET A 1 8.56 -1.39 41.19
CA MET A 1 8.01 -0.77 39.95
C MET A 1 9.18 -0.52 39.02
N THR A 2 9.35 -1.41 38.03
CA THR A 2 10.50 -1.40 37.11
C THR A 2 10.17 -0.44 35.96
N VAL A 3 10.86 0.70 35.91
CA VAL A 3 10.78 1.63 34.77
C VAL A 3 11.48 0.93 33.60
N ALA A 4 10.70 0.47 32.62
CA ALA A 4 11.24 -0.07 31.39
C ALA A 4 12.04 1.03 30.68
N THR A 5 13.33 0.81 30.52
CA THR A 5 14.24 1.67 29.75
C THR A 5 13.82 1.64 28.29
N TYR A 6 13.02 2.62 27.86
CA TYR A 6 12.59 2.77 26.47
C TYR A 6 13.79 3.23 25.63
N HIS A 7 14.36 2.35 24.83
CA HIS A 7 15.38 2.70 23.84
C HIS A 7 14.82 3.72 22.85
N HIS A 8 15.52 4.83 22.62
CA HIS A 8 15.07 5.98 21.80
C HIS A 8 14.59 5.61 20.38
N GLY A 9 15.12 4.54 19.76
CA GLY A 9 14.62 4.04 18.47
C GLY A 9 13.27 3.32 18.54
N ASN A 10 12.85 2.87 19.73
CA ASN A 10 11.59 2.14 19.92
C ASN A 10 10.38 3.08 20.05
N LEU A 11 10.57 4.34 20.55
CA LEU A 11 9.45 5.26 20.77
C LEU A 11 8.86 5.76 19.45
N ALA A 12 9.68 6.17 18.48
CA ALA A 12 9.18 6.63 17.18
C ALA A 12 8.34 5.54 16.50
N ASN A 13 8.84 4.31 16.49
CA ASN A 13 8.12 3.17 15.93
C ASN A 13 6.82 2.88 16.72
N ALA A 14 6.86 2.90 18.05
CA ALA A 14 5.68 2.69 18.87
C ALA A 14 4.58 3.75 18.62
N VAL A 15 4.98 5.01 18.41
CA VAL A 15 4.08 6.12 18.07
C VAL A 15 3.47 5.91 16.68
N VAL A 16 4.28 5.53 15.67
CA VAL A 16 3.80 5.25 14.32
C VAL A 16 2.82 4.08 14.33
N GLU A 17 3.12 2.99 15.04
CA GLU A 17 2.21 1.84 15.17
C GLU A 17 0.90 2.22 15.89
N ALA A 18 0.96 3.06 16.93
CA ALA A 18 -0.24 3.60 17.55
C ALA A 18 -1.04 4.48 16.57
N GLY A 19 -0.34 5.26 15.75
CA GLY A 19 -0.91 6.06 14.68
C GLY A 19 -1.64 5.20 13.65
N LEU A 20 -1.03 4.13 13.16
CA LEU A 20 -1.66 3.18 12.22
C LEU A 20 -2.93 2.55 12.81
N ARG A 21 -2.92 2.16 14.09
CA ARG A 21 -4.14 1.68 14.76
C ARG A 21 -5.23 2.75 14.80
N ARG A 22 -4.86 4.01 15.05
CA ARG A 22 -5.82 5.13 15.07
C ARG A 22 -6.38 5.44 13.68
N VAL A 23 -5.51 5.40 12.65
CA VAL A 23 -5.92 5.58 11.25
C VAL A 23 -6.99 4.56 10.84
N ARG A 24 -6.80 3.29 11.19
CA ARG A 24 -7.81 2.23 10.90
C ARG A 24 -9.19 2.55 11.48
N GLN A 25 -9.25 3.27 12.57
CA GLN A 25 -10.51 3.59 13.25
C GLN A 25 -11.14 4.89 12.77
N ARG A 26 -10.33 5.92 12.46
CA ARG A 26 -10.82 7.30 12.27
C ARG A 26 -10.15 8.07 11.13
N GLY A 27 -9.27 7.47 10.36
CA GLY A 27 -8.51 8.14 9.30
C GLY A 27 -7.34 9.00 9.79
N LEU A 28 -6.56 9.51 8.85
CA LEU A 28 -5.32 10.25 9.13
C LEU A 28 -5.60 11.65 9.71
N ASP A 29 -6.73 12.28 9.38
CA ASP A 29 -7.11 13.59 9.92
C ASP A 29 -7.33 13.57 11.43
N ALA A 30 -7.77 12.43 11.99
CA ALA A 30 -8.00 12.26 13.41
C ALA A 30 -6.72 12.07 14.23
N ILE A 31 -5.53 12.15 13.63
CA ILE A 31 -4.26 12.00 14.34
C ILE A 31 -4.00 13.20 15.25
N SER A 32 -3.79 12.89 16.54
CA SER A 32 -3.45 13.85 17.59
C SER A 32 -2.22 13.36 18.34
N GLY A 33 -1.15 14.18 18.37
CA GLY A 33 0.08 13.87 19.12
C GLY A 33 -0.19 13.64 20.62
N ARG A 34 -1.18 14.37 21.21
CA ARG A 34 -1.57 14.18 22.62
C ARG A 34 -2.20 12.80 22.86
N GLU A 35 -3.12 12.37 21.99
CA GLU A 35 -3.76 11.06 22.12
C GLU A 35 -2.76 9.92 21.89
N LEU A 36 -1.85 10.06 20.89
CA LEU A 36 -0.82 9.07 20.64
C LEU A 36 0.16 8.98 21.83
N ALA A 37 0.56 10.12 22.42
CA ALA A 37 1.39 10.16 23.62
C ALA A 37 0.75 9.37 24.78
N GLY A 38 -0.53 9.62 25.04
CA GLY A 38 -1.29 8.86 26.05
C GLY A 38 -1.35 7.37 25.76
N SER A 39 -1.52 6.98 24.48
CA SER A 39 -1.62 5.57 24.07
C SER A 39 -0.32 4.78 24.20
N VAL A 40 0.84 5.46 24.17
CA VAL A 40 2.17 4.85 24.34
C VAL A 40 2.81 5.16 25.70
N GLY A 41 2.09 5.85 26.59
CA GLY A 41 2.55 6.10 27.96
C GLY A 41 3.65 7.16 28.09
N VAL A 42 3.68 8.16 27.20
CA VAL A 42 4.69 9.24 27.23
C VAL A 42 4.03 10.63 27.22
N THR A 43 4.84 11.67 27.43
CA THR A 43 4.37 13.06 27.30
C THR A 43 4.30 13.47 25.82
N PRO A 44 3.42 14.41 25.42
CA PRO A 44 3.40 14.96 24.07
C PRO A 44 4.76 15.55 23.65
N ALA A 45 5.49 16.19 24.56
CA ALA A 45 6.83 16.72 24.30
C ALA A 45 7.84 15.62 23.90
N ALA A 46 7.68 14.40 24.41
CA ALA A 46 8.53 13.28 24.03
C ALA A 46 8.34 12.88 22.57
N ILE A 47 7.10 12.94 22.03
CA ILE A 47 6.83 12.69 20.62
C ILE A 47 7.50 13.74 19.74
N TYR A 48 7.35 15.03 20.08
CA TYR A 48 7.90 16.13 19.27
C TYR A 48 9.43 16.27 19.32
N ARG A 49 10.12 15.44 20.10
CA ARG A 49 11.57 15.23 19.97
C ARG A 49 11.95 14.32 18.78
N HIS A 50 11.01 13.48 18.33
CA HIS A 50 11.20 12.57 17.18
C HIS A 50 10.55 13.07 15.90
N PHE A 51 9.49 13.85 16.01
CA PHE A 51 8.72 14.42 14.90
C PHE A 51 8.69 15.92 15.08
N ALA A 52 9.21 16.68 14.11
CA ALA A 52 9.34 18.14 14.23
C ALA A 52 8.00 18.84 14.52
N ASP A 53 6.92 18.31 13.97
CA ASP A 53 5.57 18.85 14.09
C ASP A 53 4.49 17.77 13.82
N LYS A 54 3.23 18.18 13.80
CA LYS A 54 2.09 17.31 13.45
C LYS A 54 2.17 16.82 12.01
N ALA A 55 2.70 17.64 11.08
CA ALA A 55 2.78 17.27 9.67
C ALA A 55 3.79 16.14 9.47
N SER A 56 4.99 16.24 10.07
CA SER A 56 6.02 15.19 10.01
C SER A 56 5.57 13.89 10.69
N LEU A 57 4.79 13.97 11.78
CA LEU A 57 4.17 12.80 12.39
C LEU A 57 3.16 12.12 11.45
N ARG A 58 2.28 12.90 10.82
CA ARG A 58 1.32 12.39 9.82
C ARG A 58 2.03 11.78 8.61
N ALA A 59 3.09 12.43 8.12
CA ALA A 59 3.91 11.92 7.01
C ALA A 59 4.54 10.56 7.35
N ALA A 60 5.08 10.39 8.56
CA ALA A 60 5.62 9.12 9.00
C ALA A 60 4.55 8.01 9.08
N ILE A 61 3.34 8.33 9.54
CA ILE A 61 2.21 7.38 9.59
C ILE A 61 1.72 7.04 8.17
N SER A 62 1.60 8.03 7.28
CA SER A 62 1.25 7.83 5.86
C SER A 62 2.29 6.93 5.17
N GLN A 63 3.59 7.17 5.41
CA GLN A 63 4.66 6.32 4.89
C GLN A 63 4.53 4.87 5.40
N ALA A 64 4.29 4.68 6.69
CA ALA A 64 4.10 3.34 7.25
C ALA A 64 2.85 2.63 6.68
N ALA A 65 1.79 3.37 6.34
CA ALA A 65 0.62 2.84 5.64
C ALA A 65 0.98 2.37 4.21
N ARG A 66 1.80 3.13 3.45
CA ARG A 66 2.35 2.70 2.15
C ARG A 66 3.18 1.43 2.25
N GLU A 67 4.00 1.32 3.29
CA GLU A 67 4.80 0.11 3.56
C GLU A 67 3.92 -1.10 3.86
N GLN A 68 2.78 -0.91 4.54
CA GLN A 68 1.82 -2.00 4.76
C GLN A 68 1.16 -2.46 3.46
N LEU A 69 0.78 -1.53 2.57
CA LEU A 69 0.31 -1.87 1.22
C LEU A 69 1.38 -2.64 0.45
N ALA A 70 2.63 -2.15 0.43
CA ALA A 70 3.73 -2.81 -0.25
C ALA A 70 3.94 -4.24 0.28
N ARG A 71 3.92 -4.44 1.59
CA ARG A 71 3.99 -5.77 2.21
C ARG A 71 2.81 -6.65 1.81
N ALA A 72 1.59 -6.13 1.79
CA ALA A 72 0.40 -6.90 1.41
C ALA A 72 0.48 -7.44 -0.01
N ILE A 73 1.02 -6.66 -0.95
CA ILE A 73 1.18 -7.09 -2.35
C ILE A 73 2.46 -7.90 -2.60
N SER A 74 3.45 -7.84 -1.69
CA SER A 74 4.73 -8.57 -1.78
C SER A 74 4.68 -9.99 -1.22
N LEU A 75 3.55 -10.46 -0.69
CA LEU A 75 3.42 -11.76 -0.01
C LEU A 75 4.18 -12.87 -0.75
N PRO A 76 4.82 -13.83 -0.01
CA PRO A 76 5.87 -14.68 -0.52
C PRO A 76 5.38 -15.52 -1.69
N ARG A 77 5.76 -15.11 -2.87
CA ARG A 77 5.48 -15.80 -4.11
C ARG A 77 6.81 -16.01 -4.78
N PRO A 78 7.23 -17.27 -4.97
CA PRO A 78 8.48 -17.56 -5.64
C PRO A 78 8.48 -16.84 -6.99
N ARG A 79 9.65 -16.35 -7.40
CA ARG A 79 9.82 -15.80 -8.76
C ARG A 79 9.33 -16.84 -9.76
N ALA A 80 8.48 -16.38 -10.65
CA ALA A 80 7.91 -17.27 -11.66
C ALA A 80 8.99 -17.68 -12.65
N THR A 81 9.10 -18.98 -12.88
CA THR A 81 10.07 -19.56 -13.82
C THR A 81 9.49 -19.78 -15.21
N ASN A 82 8.17 -19.57 -15.39
CA ASN A 82 7.47 -19.76 -16.65
C ASN A 82 6.40 -18.69 -16.87
N LYS A 83 5.84 -18.63 -18.08
CA LYS A 83 4.83 -17.66 -18.49
C LYS A 83 3.59 -17.64 -17.59
N GLN A 84 3.03 -18.82 -17.34
CA GLN A 84 1.82 -18.97 -16.54
C GLN A 84 2.02 -18.47 -15.10
N GLY A 85 3.15 -18.83 -14.49
CA GLY A 85 3.48 -18.38 -13.13
C GLY A 85 3.68 -16.86 -13.04
N ALA A 86 4.33 -16.26 -14.06
CA ALA A 86 4.52 -14.81 -14.11
C ALA A 86 3.19 -14.07 -14.28
N ALA A 87 2.33 -14.53 -15.19
CA ALA A 87 1.01 -13.96 -15.41
C ALA A 87 0.13 -14.08 -14.15
N GLU A 88 0.15 -15.23 -13.47
CA GLU A 88 -0.62 -15.43 -12.24
C GLU A 88 -0.07 -14.58 -11.08
N ARG A 89 1.26 -14.49 -10.91
CA ARG A 89 1.87 -13.60 -9.91
C ARG A 89 1.44 -12.15 -10.12
N PHE A 90 1.51 -11.66 -11.36
CA PHE A 90 1.09 -10.30 -11.69
C PHE A 90 -0.40 -10.07 -11.38
N ARG A 91 -1.27 -11.00 -11.76
CA ARG A 91 -2.71 -10.94 -11.46
C ARG A 91 -2.97 -10.87 -9.95
N GLN A 92 -2.27 -11.68 -9.17
CA GLN A 92 -2.44 -11.73 -7.73
C GLN A 92 -1.92 -10.47 -7.03
N ILE A 93 -0.87 -9.82 -7.54
CA ILE A 93 -0.41 -8.51 -7.04
C ILE A 93 -1.54 -7.47 -7.21
N GLY A 94 -2.17 -7.43 -8.39
CA GLY A 94 -3.31 -6.56 -8.63
C GLY A 94 -4.50 -6.84 -7.72
N LEU A 95 -4.84 -8.12 -7.49
CA LEU A 95 -5.91 -8.51 -6.56
C LEU A 95 -5.58 -8.09 -5.12
N ALA A 96 -4.38 -8.39 -4.64
CA ALA A 96 -3.96 -8.05 -3.28
C ALA A 96 -3.97 -6.53 -3.04
N TYR A 97 -3.65 -5.72 -4.07
CA TYR A 97 -3.76 -4.27 -3.99
C TYR A 97 -5.21 -3.83 -3.75
N VAL A 98 -6.16 -4.35 -4.54
CA VAL A 98 -7.58 -4.02 -4.40
C VAL A 98 -8.16 -4.56 -3.09
N GLU A 99 -7.78 -5.76 -2.69
CA GLU A 99 -8.19 -6.37 -1.41
C GLU A 99 -7.71 -5.54 -0.21
N PHE A 100 -6.48 -5.02 -0.26
CA PHE A 100 -5.98 -4.11 0.78
C PHE A 100 -6.87 -2.86 0.89
N ALA A 101 -7.22 -2.24 -0.24
CA ALA A 101 -8.10 -1.08 -0.24
C ALA A 101 -9.49 -1.37 0.32
N LEU A 102 -10.05 -2.56 0.02
CA LEU A 102 -11.37 -2.97 0.51
C LEU A 102 -11.38 -3.31 2.01
N ASN A 103 -10.33 -3.98 2.48
CA ASN A 103 -10.24 -4.45 3.87
C ASN A 103 -9.76 -3.36 4.83
N GLU A 104 -8.97 -2.41 4.35
CA GLU A 104 -8.32 -1.36 5.12
C GLU A 104 -8.54 0.03 4.49
N PRO A 105 -9.80 0.46 4.23
CA PRO A 105 -10.07 1.64 3.39
C PRO A 105 -9.49 2.95 3.95
N LEU A 106 -9.50 3.14 5.26
CA LEU A 106 -8.92 4.32 5.90
C LEU A 106 -7.39 4.30 5.88
N LEU A 107 -6.79 3.12 5.98
CA LEU A 107 -5.34 2.96 5.88
C LEU A 107 -4.88 3.14 4.43
N TYR A 108 -5.65 2.62 3.47
CA TYR A 108 -5.42 2.84 2.04
C TYR A 108 -5.48 4.33 1.69
N ALA A 109 -6.51 5.05 2.15
CA ALA A 109 -6.59 6.49 1.96
C ALA A 109 -5.39 7.24 2.56
N ALA A 110 -5.00 6.89 3.80
CA ALA A 110 -3.84 7.48 4.48
C ALA A 110 -2.52 7.23 3.74
N ALA A 111 -2.37 6.10 3.06
CA ALA A 111 -1.18 5.77 2.29
C ALA A 111 -0.92 6.76 1.12
N PHE A 112 -1.98 7.39 0.60
CA PHE A 112 -1.90 8.31 -0.55
C PHE A 112 -2.23 9.77 -0.24
N GLU A 113 -2.53 10.10 1.02
CA GLU A 113 -2.86 11.47 1.43
C GLU A 113 -1.63 12.39 1.41
N ILE A 114 -0.47 11.87 1.78
CA ILE A 114 0.79 12.62 1.82
C ILE A 114 1.78 11.93 0.88
N CYS A 115 2.16 12.63 -0.19
CA CYS A 115 3.09 12.11 -1.19
C CYS A 115 4.52 12.52 -0.82
N GLU A 116 5.24 11.64 -0.12
CA GLU A 116 6.68 11.75 0.10
C GLU A 116 7.42 10.64 -0.68
N PRO A 117 8.67 10.88 -1.09
CA PRO A 117 9.47 9.84 -1.76
C PRO A 117 9.59 8.59 -0.85
N PRO A 118 9.61 7.38 -1.44
CA PRO A 118 9.79 6.14 -0.68
C PRO A 118 11.14 6.13 0.03
N ARG A 119 11.20 5.47 1.20
CA ARG A 119 12.44 5.24 1.92
C ARG A 119 13.26 4.16 1.22
N PRO A 120 14.60 4.33 1.12
CA PRO A 120 15.45 3.40 0.37
C PRO A 120 15.46 1.96 0.92
N ASP A 121 15.13 1.77 2.20
CA ASP A 121 15.27 0.48 2.89
C ASP A 121 14.04 -0.44 2.79
N ASN A 122 12.93 0.03 2.21
CA ASN A 122 11.70 -0.77 2.07
C ASN A 122 11.19 -0.73 0.63
N PRO A 123 10.95 -1.89 0.00
CA PRO A 123 10.37 -1.93 -1.33
C PRO A 123 9.01 -1.24 -1.33
N SER A 124 8.84 -0.31 -2.25
CA SER A 124 7.56 0.36 -2.47
C SER A 124 6.62 -0.55 -3.28
N ALA A 125 5.33 -0.28 -3.23
CA ALA A 125 4.36 -0.98 -4.09
C ALA A 125 4.69 -0.80 -5.58
N TRP A 126 5.33 0.32 -5.94
CA TRP A 126 5.81 0.58 -7.29
C TRP A 126 6.94 -0.37 -7.71
N GLU A 127 7.92 -0.60 -6.84
CA GLU A 127 9.03 -1.54 -7.10
C GLU A 127 8.52 -2.97 -7.24
N VAL A 128 7.57 -3.40 -6.39
CA VAL A 128 6.93 -4.71 -6.51
C VAL A 128 6.24 -4.88 -7.87
N LEU A 129 5.53 -3.84 -8.34
CA LEU A 129 4.90 -3.83 -9.66
C LEU A 129 5.94 -3.90 -10.77
N THR A 130 6.99 -3.06 -10.70
CA THR A 130 8.08 -3.01 -11.68
C THR A 130 8.74 -4.39 -11.84
N GLU A 131 9.09 -5.02 -10.72
CA GLU A 131 9.69 -6.36 -10.73
C GLU A 131 8.77 -7.41 -11.37
N ALA A 132 7.46 -7.36 -11.07
CA ALA A 132 6.50 -8.28 -11.66
C ALA A 132 6.34 -8.09 -13.18
N LEU A 133 6.39 -6.85 -13.66
CA LEU A 133 6.37 -6.53 -15.09
C LEU A 133 7.65 -7.01 -15.80
N ASP A 134 8.80 -6.89 -15.15
CA ASP A 134 10.07 -7.42 -15.67
C ASP A 134 10.05 -8.96 -15.74
N ASP A 135 9.43 -9.62 -14.75
CA ASP A 135 9.22 -11.07 -14.77
C ASP A 135 8.33 -11.52 -15.93
N LEU A 136 7.29 -10.76 -16.27
CA LEU A 136 6.44 -11.04 -17.44
C LEU A 136 7.23 -10.99 -18.76
N VAL A 137 8.10 -10.00 -18.92
CA VAL A 137 8.97 -9.91 -20.11
C VAL A 137 9.99 -11.05 -20.12
N ARG A 138 10.66 -11.28 -19.00
CA ARG A 138 11.72 -12.29 -18.86
C ARG A 138 11.19 -13.71 -19.14
N SER A 139 9.99 -14.01 -18.68
CA SER A 139 9.33 -15.30 -18.93
C SER A 139 8.75 -15.42 -20.33
N GLY A 140 8.67 -14.32 -21.09
CA GLY A 140 8.00 -14.24 -22.40
C GLY A 140 6.46 -14.22 -22.31
N ALA A 141 5.90 -13.97 -21.11
CA ALA A 141 4.45 -13.81 -20.94
C ALA A 141 3.94 -12.45 -21.47
N MET A 142 4.80 -11.44 -21.55
CA MET A 142 4.51 -10.13 -22.12
C MET A 142 5.57 -9.77 -23.17
N PRO A 143 5.16 -9.25 -24.35
CA PRO A 143 6.12 -8.77 -25.35
C PRO A 143 6.97 -7.59 -24.78
N ALA A 144 8.26 -7.59 -25.06
CA ALA A 144 9.17 -6.52 -24.60
C ALA A 144 8.74 -5.13 -25.11
N SER A 145 8.09 -5.06 -26.28
CA SER A 145 7.53 -3.82 -26.84
C SER A 145 6.40 -3.21 -25.97
N ARG A 146 5.80 -3.98 -25.09
CA ARG A 146 4.75 -3.54 -24.16
C ARG A 146 5.30 -3.12 -22.79
N ARG A 147 6.60 -3.29 -22.53
CA ARG A 147 7.23 -2.97 -21.24
C ARG A 147 7.27 -1.47 -20.94
N PRO A 148 7.60 -0.57 -21.90
CA PRO A 148 7.62 0.87 -21.62
C PRO A 148 6.25 1.39 -21.19
N GLY A 149 6.18 2.03 -20.00
CA GLY A 149 4.95 2.60 -19.48
C GLY A 149 3.92 1.61 -18.92
N ALA A 150 4.24 0.32 -18.86
CA ALA A 150 3.34 -0.72 -18.36
C ALA A 150 2.97 -0.51 -16.89
N GLU A 151 3.86 0.09 -16.09
CA GLU A 151 3.58 0.47 -14.69
C GLU A 151 2.39 1.43 -14.60
N MET A 152 2.36 2.46 -15.44
CA MET A 152 1.27 3.44 -15.41
C MET A 152 -0.06 2.81 -15.82
N VAL A 153 -0.07 1.93 -16.82
CA VAL A 153 -1.28 1.21 -17.24
C VAL A 153 -1.82 0.36 -16.08
N ALA A 154 -0.97 -0.44 -15.45
CA ALA A 154 -1.36 -1.31 -14.35
C ALA A 154 -1.74 -0.51 -13.09
N TRP A 155 -0.92 0.47 -12.72
CA TRP A 155 -1.16 1.31 -11.53
C TRP A 155 -2.46 2.08 -11.63
N CYS A 156 -2.67 2.84 -12.71
CA CYS A 156 -3.89 3.62 -12.90
C CYS A 156 -5.15 2.74 -12.86
N ALA A 157 -5.08 1.54 -13.41
CA ALA A 157 -6.20 0.62 -13.40
C ALA A 157 -6.57 0.15 -11.99
N VAL A 158 -5.60 -0.39 -11.22
CA VAL A 158 -5.88 -0.91 -9.87
C VAL A 158 -6.15 0.22 -8.88
N HIS A 159 -5.43 1.34 -8.98
CA HIS A 159 -5.65 2.50 -8.12
C HIS A 159 -7.01 3.15 -8.40
N GLY A 160 -7.37 3.30 -9.68
CA GLY A 160 -8.67 3.84 -10.09
C GLY A 160 -9.84 3.00 -9.61
N VAL A 161 -9.80 1.68 -9.83
CA VAL A 161 -10.89 0.79 -9.37
C VAL A 161 -10.95 0.76 -7.83
N SER A 162 -9.81 0.76 -7.14
CA SER A 162 -9.77 0.79 -5.67
C SER A 162 -10.44 2.05 -5.12
N ASN A 163 -10.12 3.22 -5.67
CA ASN A 163 -10.77 4.48 -5.28
C ASN A 163 -12.27 4.47 -5.56
N LEU A 164 -12.69 3.97 -6.72
CA LEU A 164 -14.10 3.91 -7.08
C LEU A 164 -14.91 3.00 -6.15
N ILE A 165 -14.40 1.85 -5.76
CA ILE A 165 -15.14 0.88 -4.93
C ILE A 165 -15.08 1.20 -3.43
N THR A 166 -14.09 1.97 -2.97
CA THR A 166 -13.97 2.41 -1.57
C THR A 166 -14.68 3.75 -1.32
N ALA A 167 -14.84 4.60 -2.34
CA ALA A 167 -15.53 5.87 -2.18
C ALA A 167 -17.03 5.69 -1.90
N PRO A 168 -17.59 6.38 -0.90
CA PRO A 168 -19.00 6.25 -0.51
C PRO A 168 -19.98 6.56 -1.65
N MET A 169 -19.57 7.38 -2.63
CA MET A 169 -20.42 7.87 -3.72
C MET A 169 -20.17 7.18 -5.08
N ALA A 170 -19.28 6.21 -5.16
CA ALA A 170 -18.87 5.62 -6.44
C ALA A 170 -19.92 4.69 -7.09
N GLY A 171 -21.00 4.38 -6.42
CA GLY A 171 -22.16 3.72 -7.02
C GLY A 171 -21.94 2.28 -7.48
N VAL A 172 -20.80 1.64 -7.17
CA VAL A 172 -20.59 0.22 -7.48
C VAL A 172 -21.22 -0.66 -6.40
N PRO A 173 -22.34 -1.31 -6.67
CA PRO A 173 -23.00 -2.17 -5.68
C PRO A 173 -22.05 -3.29 -5.21
N VAL A 174 -22.09 -3.61 -3.92
CA VAL A 174 -21.21 -4.64 -3.32
C VAL A 174 -21.19 -5.95 -4.13
N LYS A 175 -22.37 -6.41 -4.57
CA LYS A 175 -22.52 -7.63 -5.38
C LYS A 175 -21.87 -7.56 -6.77
N GLN A 176 -21.55 -6.36 -7.27
CA GLN A 176 -20.92 -6.17 -8.58
C GLN A 176 -19.41 -5.91 -8.48
N ARG A 177 -18.87 -5.63 -7.29
CA ARG A 177 -17.46 -5.27 -7.09
C ARG A 177 -16.51 -6.32 -7.62
N ALA A 178 -16.75 -7.59 -7.32
CA ALA A 178 -15.88 -8.68 -7.81
C ALA A 178 -15.82 -8.74 -9.33
N ALA A 179 -16.97 -8.60 -10.02
CA ALA A 179 -17.03 -8.59 -11.48
C ALA A 179 -16.29 -7.38 -12.07
N VAL A 180 -16.46 -6.18 -11.48
CA VAL A 180 -15.77 -4.97 -11.93
C VAL A 180 -14.26 -5.10 -11.75
N ILE A 181 -13.80 -5.60 -10.61
CA ILE A 181 -12.37 -5.84 -10.35
C ILE A 181 -11.80 -6.80 -11.40
N GLN A 182 -12.49 -7.93 -11.65
CA GLN A 182 -12.04 -8.90 -12.65
C GLN A 182 -11.97 -8.29 -14.05
N GLN A 183 -12.98 -7.51 -14.46
CA GLN A 183 -13.00 -6.82 -15.76
C GLN A 183 -11.82 -5.85 -15.92
N VAL A 184 -11.45 -5.11 -14.85
CA VAL A 184 -10.31 -4.18 -14.87
C VAL A 184 -9.01 -4.95 -15.02
N LEU A 185 -8.79 -6.01 -14.22
CA LEU A 185 -7.57 -6.83 -14.30
C LEU A 185 -7.43 -7.51 -15.66
N ASP A 186 -8.52 -8.02 -16.23
CA ASP A 186 -8.53 -8.59 -17.58
C ASP A 186 -8.28 -7.51 -18.64
N GLY A 187 -8.74 -6.29 -18.42
CA GLY A 187 -8.44 -5.13 -19.27
C GLY A 187 -6.95 -4.83 -19.31
N VAL A 188 -6.29 -4.80 -18.16
CA VAL A 188 -4.83 -4.62 -18.06
C VAL A 188 -4.10 -5.76 -18.78
N LYS A 189 -4.50 -7.02 -18.52
CA LYS A 189 -3.93 -8.19 -19.17
C LYS A 189 -3.99 -8.08 -20.70
N ARG A 190 -5.16 -7.71 -21.26
CA ARG A 190 -5.33 -7.51 -22.71
C ARG A 190 -4.48 -6.36 -23.24
N SER A 191 -4.48 -5.20 -22.54
CA SER A 191 -3.71 -4.02 -22.96
C SER A 191 -2.22 -4.30 -23.04
N LEU A 192 -1.68 -5.05 -22.09
CA LEU A 192 -0.28 -5.43 -22.01
C LEU A 192 0.03 -6.70 -22.82
N GLN A 193 -0.96 -7.32 -23.48
CA GLN A 193 -0.82 -8.56 -24.24
C GLN A 193 -0.21 -9.71 -23.43
N ILE A 194 -0.60 -9.82 -22.15
CA ILE A 194 -0.11 -10.86 -21.26
C ILE A 194 -0.80 -12.20 -21.62
N THR A 195 0.01 -13.20 -21.91
CA THR A 195 -0.42 -14.58 -22.22
C THR A 195 0.15 -15.54 -21.17
N PRO A 196 -0.61 -16.57 -20.76
CA PRO A 196 -0.12 -17.60 -19.84
C PRO A 196 0.90 -18.53 -20.51
#